data_f4db6dfd733225fd8ba35a7405fa2c9a
#
_entry.id   f4db6dfd733225fd8ba35a7405fa2c9a
#
_cell.length_a   1.000
_cell.length_b   1.000
_cell.length_c   1.000
_cell.angle_alpha   90.00
_cell.angle_beta   90.00
_cell.angle_gamma   90.00
#
_symmetry.space_group_name_H-M   'P 1'
#
loop_
_entity.id
_entity.type
_entity.pdbx_description
1 polymer ?
#
loop_
_entity_poly.entity_id
_entity_poly.type
_entity_poly.pdbx_seq_one_letter_code
_entity_poly.pdbx_strand_id
1 'polypeptide(L)'
;MESFASIDRIEGNFVVLEVELVRAQERAEYDFLDDDQTVFVDVPKRMATKLGDIREGDILLVTHQDGIISNIVCKDDVEKRKRVERLAKIMSKI
;
A
#
# COMPACT_ATOMS: atom_id res chain seq x y z
N MET A 1 0.86 14.11 -2.34
CA MET A 1 1.48 13.12 -3.25
C MET A 1 0.68 11.84 -3.23
N GLU A 2 0.53 11.21 -4.38
CA GLU A 2 -0.11 9.90 -4.45
C GLU A 2 0.94 8.80 -4.41
N SER A 3 0.71 7.82 -3.54
CA SER A 3 1.60 6.69 -3.34
C SER A 3 0.81 5.43 -3.08
N PHE A 4 1.46 4.28 -3.23
CA PHE A 4 0.85 3.01 -2.85
C PHE A 4 1.03 2.79 -1.35
N ALA A 5 0.04 2.14 -0.76
CA ALA A 5 0.09 1.70 0.63
C ALA A 5 -0.46 0.29 0.69
N SER A 6 0.20 -0.58 1.43
CA SER A 6 -0.30 -1.93 1.64
C SER A 6 -0.98 -2.05 3.00
N ILE A 7 -2.04 -2.85 3.06
CA ILE A 7 -2.70 -3.13 4.33
C ILE A 7 -1.87 -4.17 5.07
N ASP A 8 -1.24 -3.72 6.16
CA ASP A 8 -0.46 -4.61 7.02
C ASP A 8 -1.37 -5.48 7.86
N ARG A 9 -2.34 -4.85 8.51
CA ARG A 9 -3.34 -5.56 9.32
C ARG A 9 -4.56 -4.69 9.58
N ILE A 10 -5.62 -5.33 9.99
CA ILE A 10 -6.87 -4.67 10.39
C ILE A 10 -7.08 -4.97 11.86
N GLU A 11 -7.11 -3.95 12.70
CA GLU A 11 -7.28 -4.07 14.14
C GLU A 11 -8.48 -3.25 14.61
N GLY A 12 -9.57 -3.93 14.98
CA GLY A 12 -10.76 -3.26 15.48
C GLY A 12 -11.29 -2.22 14.51
N ASN A 13 -11.25 -0.95 14.92
CA ASN A 13 -11.74 0.17 14.12
C ASN A 13 -10.65 0.85 13.30
N PHE A 14 -9.43 0.27 13.27
CA PHE A 14 -8.30 0.85 12.57
C PHE A 14 -7.74 -0.11 11.52
N VAL A 15 -7.19 0.48 10.46
CA VAL A 15 -6.42 -0.23 9.45
C VAL A 15 -5.00 0.28 9.52
N VAL A 16 -4.04 -0.63 9.68
CA VAL A 16 -2.62 -0.28 9.71
C VAL A 16 -2.09 -0.38 8.29
N LEU A 17 -1.60 0.74 7.77
CA LEU A 17 -1.07 0.83 6.41
C LEU A 17 0.43 1.04 6.43
N GLU A 18 1.14 0.34 5.55
CA GLU A 18 2.52 0.65 5.21
C GLU A 18 2.50 1.55 4.00
N VAL A 19 2.74 2.84 4.20
CA VAL A 19 2.71 3.85 3.15
C VAL A 19 4.08 3.99 2.54
N GLU A 20 4.15 3.91 1.21
CA GLU A 20 5.39 4.12 0.48
C GLU A 20 5.61 5.63 0.28
N LEU A 21 6.81 6.10 0.58
CA LEU A 21 7.15 7.52 0.50
C LEU A 21 7.67 7.92 -0.89
N VAL A 22 7.46 7.06 -1.87
CA VAL A 22 7.74 7.35 -3.28
C VAL A 22 6.43 7.46 -4.03
N ARG A 23 6.42 8.25 -5.11
CA ARG A 23 5.23 8.42 -5.92
C ARG A 23 4.82 7.09 -6.58
N ALA A 24 3.51 6.85 -6.65
CA ALA A 24 3.00 5.63 -7.26
C ALA A 24 3.50 5.47 -8.69
N GLN A 25 3.55 6.55 -9.47
CA GLN A 25 4.00 6.52 -10.86
C GLN A 25 5.49 6.20 -11.02
N GLU A 26 6.27 6.38 -9.95
CA GLU A 26 7.70 6.09 -9.94
C GLU A 26 8.04 4.76 -9.27
N ARG A 27 7.04 4.11 -8.66
CA ARG A 27 7.27 2.89 -7.85
C ARG A 27 7.91 1.76 -8.64
N ALA A 28 7.58 1.64 -9.94
CA ALA A 28 8.12 0.59 -10.79
C ALA A 28 9.64 0.72 -11.03
N GLU A 29 10.23 1.89 -10.76
CA GLU A 29 11.68 2.11 -10.88
C GLU A 29 12.46 1.45 -9.75
N TYR A 30 11.76 0.99 -8.70
CA TYR A 30 12.36 0.38 -7.51
C TYR A 30 11.97 -1.09 -7.45
N ASP A 31 12.95 -1.98 -7.31
CA ASP A 31 12.67 -3.39 -7.06
C ASP A 31 12.18 -3.56 -5.61
N PHE A 32 12.84 -2.89 -4.69
CA PHE A 32 12.50 -2.89 -3.26
C PHE A 32 12.64 -1.48 -2.71
N LEU A 33 11.89 -1.21 -1.65
CA LEU A 33 12.03 0.03 -0.90
C LEU A 33 12.79 -0.25 0.40
N ASP A 34 13.66 0.69 0.79
CA ASP A 34 14.36 0.63 2.06
C ASP A 34 13.42 1.02 3.21
N ASP A 35 13.80 0.72 4.43
CA ASP A 35 12.99 0.99 5.62
C ASP A 35 12.70 2.49 5.79
N ASP A 36 13.58 3.37 5.31
CA ASP A 36 13.39 4.82 5.38
C ASP A 36 12.47 5.34 4.26
N GLN A 37 12.06 4.48 3.34
CA GLN A 37 11.15 4.82 2.23
C GLN A 37 9.71 4.37 2.48
N THR A 38 9.43 3.85 3.67
CA THR A 38 8.08 3.44 4.06
C THR A 38 7.81 3.92 5.48
N VAL A 39 6.53 4.08 5.80
CA VAL A 39 6.10 4.43 7.15
C VAL A 39 4.77 3.74 7.45
N PHE A 40 4.63 3.24 8.68
CA PHE A 40 3.37 2.65 9.14
C PHE A 40 2.49 3.74 9.73
N VAL A 41 1.23 3.75 9.33
CA VAL A 41 0.23 4.68 9.85
C VAL A 41 -1.07 3.94 10.12
N ASP A 42 -1.79 4.41 11.15
CA ASP A 42 -3.12 3.90 11.47
C ASP A 42 -4.15 4.86 10.88
N VAL A 43 -5.14 4.32 10.18
CA VAL A 43 -6.26 5.11 9.69
C VAL A 43 -7.56 4.52 10.20
N PRO A 44 -8.60 5.34 10.44
CA PRO A 44 -9.91 4.81 10.79
C PRO A 44 -10.42 3.87 9.70
N LYS A 45 -10.96 2.73 10.10
CA LYS A 45 -11.48 1.72 9.18
C LYS A 45 -12.50 2.32 8.21
N ARG A 46 -13.29 3.30 8.65
CA ARG A 46 -14.30 3.96 7.82
C ARG A 46 -13.72 4.64 6.57
N MET A 47 -12.44 5.04 6.60
CA MET A 47 -11.79 5.64 5.44
C MET A 47 -11.55 4.62 4.33
N ALA A 48 -11.40 3.37 4.67
CA ALA A 48 -11.13 2.30 3.72
C ALA A 48 -12.38 1.50 3.33
N THR A 49 -13.41 1.44 4.20
CA THR A 49 -14.62 0.65 3.92
C THR A 49 -15.42 1.16 2.73
N LYS A 50 -15.25 2.43 2.37
CA LYS A 50 -15.87 2.99 1.15
C LYS A 50 -15.39 2.30 -0.12
N LEU A 51 -14.29 1.56 -0.05
CA LEU A 51 -13.72 0.82 -1.18
C LEU A 51 -14.33 -0.59 -1.34
N GLY A 52 -15.24 -0.97 -0.44
CA GLY A 52 -15.79 -2.33 -0.36
C GLY A 52 -14.94 -3.20 0.57
N ASP A 53 -14.83 -4.49 0.23
CA ASP A 53 -14.05 -5.43 1.04
C ASP A 53 -12.56 -5.10 0.97
N ILE A 54 -11.94 -5.05 2.15
CA ILE A 54 -10.51 -4.84 2.29
C ILE A 54 -9.92 -6.00 3.09
N ARG A 55 -8.69 -6.39 2.74
CA ARG A 55 -7.98 -7.52 3.37
C ARG A 55 -6.52 -7.17 3.56
N GLU A 56 -5.89 -7.86 4.49
CA GLU A 56 -4.43 -7.80 4.63
C GLU A 56 -3.77 -8.14 3.30
N GLY A 57 -2.75 -7.37 2.95
CA GLY A 57 -2.04 -7.51 1.69
C GLY A 57 -2.63 -6.75 0.52
N ASP A 58 -3.83 -6.17 0.65
CA ASP A 58 -4.38 -5.32 -0.40
C ASP A 58 -3.52 -4.08 -0.58
N ILE A 59 -3.44 -3.61 -1.83
CA ILE A 59 -2.70 -2.39 -2.18
C ILE A 59 -3.71 -1.28 -2.43
N LEU A 60 -3.48 -0.15 -1.79
CA LEU A 60 -4.31 1.04 -1.93
C LEU A 60 -3.50 2.15 -2.58
N LEU A 61 -4.18 3.00 -3.34
CA LEU A 61 -3.62 4.27 -3.79
C LEU A 61 -4.10 5.34 -2.81
N VAL A 62 -3.16 6.04 -2.19
CA VAL A 62 -3.47 7.04 -1.18
C VAL A 62 -2.85 8.38 -1.53
N THR A 63 -3.51 9.47 -1.10
CA THR A 63 -2.95 10.81 -1.13
C THR A 63 -2.43 11.12 0.27
N HIS A 64 -1.16 11.52 0.36
CA HIS A 64 -0.54 11.81 1.66
C HIS A 64 0.49 12.91 1.54
N GLN A 65 0.88 13.43 2.71
CA GLN A 65 2.02 14.32 2.86
C GLN A 65 2.89 13.74 3.97
N ASP A 66 4.09 13.29 3.63
CA ASP A 66 5.03 12.68 4.57
C ASP A 66 4.41 11.52 5.39
N GLY A 67 3.54 10.74 4.74
CA GLY A 67 2.85 9.63 5.39
C GLY A 67 1.53 9.99 6.06
N ILE A 68 1.20 11.28 6.18
CA ILE A 68 -0.08 11.72 6.74
C ILE A 68 -1.14 11.64 5.64
N ILE A 69 -2.03 10.66 5.74
CA ILE A 69 -3.01 10.36 4.71
C ILE A 69 -4.17 11.34 4.77
N SER A 70 -4.43 12.00 3.64
CA SER A 70 -5.59 12.89 3.48
C SER A 70 -6.75 12.21 2.77
N ASN A 71 -6.46 11.20 1.93
CA ASN A 71 -7.50 10.49 1.20
C ASN A 71 -7.01 9.11 0.75
N ILE A 72 -7.94 8.14 0.75
CA ILE A 72 -7.72 6.85 0.12
C ILE A 72 -8.50 6.87 -1.19
N VAL A 73 -7.75 6.83 -2.30
CA VAL A 73 -8.33 7.03 -3.64
C VAL A 73 -9.04 5.79 -4.12
N CYS A 74 -8.34 4.64 -4.11
CA CYS A 74 -8.89 3.38 -4.59
C CYS A 74 -8.05 2.20 -4.11
N LYS A 75 -8.60 1.01 -4.29
CA LYS A 75 -7.88 -0.25 -4.14
C LYS A 75 -7.30 -0.62 -5.50
N ASP A 76 -6.02 -0.96 -5.56
CA ASP A 76 -5.33 -1.26 -6.81
C ASP A 76 -4.98 -2.75 -6.89
N ASP A 77 -5.89 -3.53 -7.46
CA ASP A 77 -5.70 -4.97 -7.62
C ASP A 77 -4.67 -5.30 -8.71
N VAL A 78 -4.48 -4.40 -9.67
CA VAL A 78 -3.47 -4.58 -10.73
C VAL A 78 -2.08 -4.49 -10.12
N GLU A 79 -1.82 -3.49 -9.28
CA GLU A 79 -0.54 -3.35 -8.60
C GLU A 79 -0.28 -4.51 -7.65
N LYS A 80 -1.30 -4.96 -6.93
CA LYS A 80 -1.20 -6.14 -6.05
C LYS A 80 -0.76 -7.36 -6.85
N ARG A 81 -1.38 -7.59 -8.01
CA ARG A 81 -1.05 -8.72 -8.88
C ARG A 81 0.38 -8.63 -9.40
N LYS A 82 0.81 -7.45 -9.82
CA LYS A 82 2.18 -7.22 -10.31
C LYS A 82 3.22 -7.58 -9.24
N ARG A 83 2.95 -7.21 -7.98
CA ARG A 83 3.86 -7.50 -6.87
C ARG A 83 3.93 -8.99 -6.56
N VAL A 84 2.81 -9.68 -6.60
CA VAL A 84 2.75 -11.14 -6.40
C VAL A 84 3.53 -11.84 -7.50
N GLU A 85 3.34 -11.44 -8.76
CA GLU A 85 4.05 -12.04 -9.89
C GLU A 85 5.55 -11.79 -9.82
N ARG A 86 5.96 -10.59 -9.42
CA ARG A 86 7.38 -10.24 -9.25
C ARG A 86 8.03 -11.11 -8.17
N LEU A 87 7.35 -11.29 -7.05
CA LEU A 87 7.85 -12.12 -5.96
C LEU A 87 7.97 -13.57 -6.40
N ALA A 88 6.99 -14.09 -7.13
CA ALA A 88 7.02 -15.45 -7.66
C ALA A 88 8.21 -15.66 -8.59
N LYS A 89 8.52 -14.68 -9.45
CA LYS A 89 9.69 -14.76 -10.35
C LYS A 89 10.99 -14.77 -9.57
N ILE A 90 11.09 -13.95 -8.53
CA ILE A 90 12.29 -13.92 -7.68
C ILE A 90 12.47 -15.27 -6.99
N MET A 91 11.41 -15.82 -6.43
CA MET A 91 11.45 -17.10 -5.72
C MET A 91 11.75 -18.26 -6.64
N SER A 92 11.30 -18.23 -7.90
CA SER A 92 11.55 -19.31 -8.86
C SER A 92 13.01 -19.39 -9.32
N LYS A 93 13.80 -18.35 -9.07
CA LYS A 93 15.22 -18.31 -9.42
C LYS A 93 16.14 -18.82 -8.30
N ILE A 94 15.56 -19.07 -7.16
CA ILE A 94 16.27 -19.61 -6.00
C ILE A 94 16.08 -21.13 -5.96
#